data_544ff1da1b6dc4af53d7a68c59d16cfb
#
_entry.id   544ff1da1b6dc4af53d7a68c59d16cfb
#
_cell.length_a   1.000
_cell.length_b   1.000
_cell.length_c   1.000
_cell.angle_alpha   90.00
_cell.angle_beta   90.00
_cell.angle_gamma   90.00
#
_symmetry.space_group_name_H-M   'P 1'
#
loop_
_entity.id
_entity.type
_entity.pdbx_description
1 polymer ?
#
loop_
_entity_poly.entity_id
_entity_poly.type
_entity_poly.pdbx_seq_one_letter_code
_entity_poly.pdbx_strand_id
1 'polypeptide(L)'
;MEQTLKNETLTPEILAEAKRMEFPDAVIANYTGMTEREIHDMRHENGIVASFKMVDTCAAEFAAETPYYYSVFGSENEVVETSGKKKVLVLGSGPIRIGQGIEFDFCSVHCTWAFAKEGYETIIVNNNPETVSTDFDICLLYTSDAADDLIGV
;
A
#
# COMPACT_ATOMS: atom_id res chain seq x y z
N MET A 1 5.40 -21.26 6.70
CA MET A 1 6.28 -20.26 6.05
C MET A 1 7.54 -19.96 6.85
N GLU A 2 7.50 -19.50 8.10
CA GLU A 2 8.72 -19.17 8.87
C GLU A 2 9.77 -20.29 8.93
N GLN A 3 9.33 -21.55 9.12
CA GLN A 3 10.26 -22.69 9.12
C GLN A 3 10.87 -22.96 7.74
N THR A 4 10.11 -22.74 6.68
CA THR A 4 10.58 -22.83 5.30
C THR A 4 11.67 -21.79 5.05
N LEU A 5 11.39 -20.53 5.38
CA LEU A 5 12.35 -19.40 5.24
C LEU A 5 13.64 -19.58 6.04
N LYS A 6 13.59 -20.29 7.19
CA LYS A 6 14.78 -20.57 8.03
C LYS A 6 15.61 -21.75 7.55
N ASN A 7 14.98 -22.74 6.94
CA ASN A 7 15.61 -24.04 6.69
C ASN A 7 15.89 -24.32 5.21
N GLU A 8 15.26 -23.60 4.30
CA GLU A 8 15.39 -23.81 2.87
C GLU A 8 16.08 -22.63 2.19
N THR A 9 16.69 -22.88 1.04
CA THR A 9 17.23 -21.81 0.21
C THR A 9 16.06 -21.03 -0.40
N LEU A 10 16.08 -19.70 -0.28
CA LEU A 10 15.04 -18.84 -0.83
C LEU A 10 15.00 -18.98 -2.36
N THR A 11 13.87 -19.41 -2.88
CA THR A 11 13.58 -19.43 -4.32
C THR A 11 12.52 -18.37 -4.65
N PRO A 12 12.36 -17.98 -5.93
CA PRO A 12 11.31 -17.05 -6.32
C PRO A 12 9.89 -17.52 -5.94
N GLU A 13 9.64 -18.83 -5.96
CA GLU A 13 8.35 -19.41 -5.59
C GLU A 13 8.08 -19.27 -4.09
N ILE A 14 9.10 -19.55 -3.26
CA ILE A 14 9.01 -19.39 -1.80
C ILE A 14 8.83 -17.90 -1.46
N LEU A 15 9.56 -17.02 -2.15
CA LEU A 15 9.43 -15.58 -1.97
C LEU A 15 8.01 -15.10 -2.35
N ALA A 16 7.48 -15.52 -3.50
CA ALA A 16 6.13 -15.19 -3.91
C ALA A 16 5.06 -15.67 -2.91
N GLU A 17 5.24 -16.88 -2.37
CA GLU A 17 4.33 -17.40 -1.35
C GLU A 17 4.45 -16.62 -0.04
N ALA A 18 5.66 -16.28 0.40
CA ALA A 18 5.87 -15.45 1.59
C ALA A 18 5.22 -14.06 1.42
N LYS A 19 5.34 -13.45 0.23
CA LYS A 19 4.67 -12.16 -0.06
C LYS A 19 3.15 -12.29 -0.09
N ARG A 20 2.59 -13.36 -0.65
CA ARG A 20 1.14 -13.63 -0.56
C ARG A 20 0.65 -13.79 0.88
N MET A 21 1.51 -14.24 1.77
CA MET A 21 1.24 -14.31 3.21
C MET A 21 1.62 -13.03 3.96
N GLU A 22 1.86 -11.93 3.25
CA GLU A 22 2.15 -10.59 3.78
C GLU A 22 3.41 -10.49 4.66
N PHE A 23 4.41 -11.36 4.42
CA PHE A 23 5.70 -11.22 5.09
C PHE A 23 6.46 -10.01 4.55
N PRO A 24 6.84 -9.03 5.42
CA PRO A 24 7.68 -7.91 5.02
C PRO A 24 9.06 -8.35 4.53
N ASP A 25 9.65 -7.60 3.60
CA ASP A 25 10.98 -7.92 3.05
C ASP A 25 12.05 -7.98 4.16
N ALA A 26 11.97 -7.07 5.15
CA ALA A 26 12.85 -7.08 6.31
C ALA A 26 12.75 -8.37 7.15
N VAL A 27 11.55 -8.92 7.30
CA VAL A 27 11.32 -10.19 8.04
C VAL A 27 11.86 -11.37 7.25
N ILE A 28 11.63 -11.41 5.93
CA ILE A 28 12.19 -12.44 5.05
C ILE A 28 13.72 -12.40 5.09
N ALA A 29 14.30 -11.21 4.99
CA ALA A 29 15.75 -10.99 5.09
C ALA A 29 16.32 -11.55 6.40
N ASN A 30 15.67 -11.28 7.53
CA ASN A 30 16.08 -11.79 8.83
C ASN A 30 16.07 -13.33 8.92
N TYR A 31 15.10 -13.99 8.29
CA TYR A 31 15.01 -15.45 8.31
C TYR A 31 16.00 -16.12 7.36
N THR A 32 16.26 -15.50 6.21
CA THR A 32 17.12 -16.06 5.16
C THR A 32 18.60 -15.68 5.32
N GLY A 33 18.92 -14.69 6.17
CA GLY A 33 20.26 -14.15 6.33
C GLY A 33 20.70 -13.25 5.16
N MET A 34 19.78 -12.87 4.30
CA MET A 34 19.98 -11.91 3.22
C MET A 34 19.76 -10.47 3.71
N THR A 35 20.14 -9.50 2.90
CA THR A 35 19.75 -8.10 3.13
C THR A 35 18.36 -7.83 2.56
N GLU A 36 17.65 -6.86 3.12
CA GLU A 36 16.33 -6.44 2.62
C GLU A 36 16.40 -6.00 1.16
N ARG A 37 17.50 -5.35 0.75
CA ARG A 37 17.72 -4.95 -0.64
C ARG A 37 17.84 -6.14 -1.59
N GLU A 38 18.52 -7.20 -1.20
CA GLU A 38 18.59 -8.42 -2.02
C GLU A 38 17.23 -9.09 -2.18
N ILE A 39 16.40 -9.09 -1.12
CA ILE A 39 15.00 -9.56 -1.21
C ILE A 39 14.19 -8.68 -2.17
N HIS A 40 14.27 -7.36 -2.02
CA HIS A 40 13.60 -6.41 -2.90
C HIS A 40 14.00 -6.61 -4.36
N ASP A 41 15.30 -6.68 -4.65
CA ASP A 41 15.81 -6.85 -6.01
C ASP A 41 15.37 -8.19 -6.61
N MET A 42 15.47 -9.29 -5.84
CA MET A 42 14.97 -10.61 -6.25
C MET A 42 13.46 -10.58 -6.56
N ARG A 43 12.69 -9.88 -5.73
CA ARG A 43 11.25 -9.72 -5.92
C ARG A 43 10.94 -9.02 -7.23
N HIS A 44 11.59 -7.87 -7.49
CA HIS A 44 11.39 -7.10 -8.71
C HIS A 44 11.85 -7.84 -9.98
N GLU A 45 12.99 -8.50 -9.94
CA GLU A 45 13.50 -9.31 -11.06
C GLU A 45 12.56 -10.46 -11.45
N ASN A 46 11.82 -11.00 -10.49
CA ASN A 46 10.86 -12.07 -10.72
C ASN A 46 9.40 -11.58 -10.87
N GLY A 47 9.17 -10.26 -10.97
CA GLY A 47 7.85 -9.70 -11.17
C GLY A 47 6.92 -9.87 -9.96
N ILE A 48 7.47 -10.11 -8.79
CA ILE A 48 6.70 -10.21 -7.53
C ILE A 48 6.51 -8.80 -7.00
N VAL A 49 5.48 -8.13 -7.51
CA VAL A 49 5.12 -6.76 -7.16
C VAL A 49 3.74 -6.70 -6.54
N ALA A 50 3.52 -5.71 -5.71
CA ALA A 50 2.21 -5.45 -5.14
C ALA A 50 1.24 -5.01 -6.24
N SER A 51 0.00 -5.44 -6.11
CA SER A 51 -1.15 -4.99 -6.88
C SER A 51 -2.18 -4.38 -5.94
N PHE A 52 -3.10 -3.62 -6.48
CA PHE A 52 -4.12 -2.94 -5.69
C PHE A 52 -5.50 -3.46 -6.07
N LYS A 53 -6.28 -3.82 -5.05
CA LYS A 53 -7.65 -4.26 -5.17
C LYS A 53 -8.60 -3.22 -4.63
N MET A 54 -9.73 -3.03 -5.30
CA MET A 54 -10.79 -2.17 -4.81
C MET A 54 -11.47 -2.79 -3.58
N VAL A 55 -11.75 -1.97 -2.58
CA VAL A 55 -12.52 -2.40 -1.42
C VAL A 55 -13.98 -2.59 -1.82
N ASP A 56 -14.49 -3.80 -1.66
CA ASP A 56 -15.91 -4.08 -1.86
C ASP A 56 -16.72 -3.60 -0.65
N THR A 57 -17.39 -2.47 -0.82
CA THR A 57 -18.28 -1.89 0.21
C THR A 57 -19.71 -2.38 0.12
N CYS A 58 -20.01 -3.24 -0.86
CA CYS A 58 -21.37 -3.72 -1.16
C CYS A 58 -21.59 -5.19 -0.82
N ALA A 59 -20.63 -5.84 -0.12
CA ALA A 59 -20.70 -7.25 0.26
C ALA A 59 -21.05 -8.19 -0.93
N ALA A 60 -20.50 -7.90 -2.10
CA ALA A 60 -20.75 -8.60 -3.37
C ALA A 60 -22.21 -8.63 -3.85
N GLU A 61 -23.10 -7.83 -3.27
CA GLU A 61 -24.48 -7.68 -3.76
C GLU A 61 -24.56 -6.87 -5.05
N PHE A 62 -23.66 -5.91 -5.20
CA PHE A 62 -23.51 -5.05 -6.38
C PHE A 62 -22.02 -4.83 -6.68
N ALA A 63 -21.69 -4.45 -7.90
CA ALA A 63 -20.34 -4.00 -8.23
C ALA A 63 -20.02 -2.74 -7.41
N ALA A 64 -19.01 -2.81 -6.56
CA ALA A 64 -18.55 -1.67 -5.80
C ALA A 64 -17.78 -0.71 -6.72
N GLU A 65 -18.12 0.58 -6.64
CA GLU A 65 -17.37 1.67 -7.27
C GLU A 65 -16.90 2.60 -6.15
N THR A 66 -15.75 2.28 -5.57
CA THR A 66 -15.21 3.05 -4.46
C THR A 66 -13.82 3.57 -4.78
N PRO A 67 -13.41 4.72 -4.22
CA PRO A 67 -12.05 5.21 -4.36
C PRO A 67 -11.06 4.52 -3.40
N TYR A 68 -11.49 3.46 -2.70
CA TYR A 68 -10.71 2.76 -1.70
C TYR A 68 -10.05 1.52 -2.29
N TYR A 69 -8.74 1.43 -2.07
CA TYR A 69 -7.93 0.31 -2.52
C TYR A 69 -7.10 -0.24 -1.36
N TYR A 70 -6.73 -1.50 -1.45
CA TYR A 70 -5.76 -2.13 -0.56
C TYR A 70 -4.69 -2.84 -1.39
N SER A 71 -3.48 -2.91 -0.87
CA SER A 71 -2.38 -3.59 -1.54
C SER A 71 -2.38 -5.08 -1.22
N VAL A 72 -2.01 -5.90 -2.20
CA VAL A 72 -1.98 -7.36 -2.08
C VAL A 72 -0.95 -7.91 -3.06
N PHE A 73 -0.38 -9.08 -2.75
CA PHE A 73 0.50 -9.80 -3.66
C PHE A 73 -0.21 -10.98 -4.32
N GLY A 74 0.13 -11.24 -5.59
CA GLY A 74 -0.34 -12.42 -6.33
C GLY A 74 -1.76 -12.32 -6.88
N SER A 75 -2.25 -11.12 -7.09
CA SER A 75 -3.52 -10.87 -7.76
C SER A 75 -3.37 -9.85 -8.89
N GLU A 76 -4.41 -9.69 -9.72
CA GLU A 76 -4.46 -8.68 -10.75
C GLU A 76 -4.69 -7.30 -10.15
N ASN A 77 -4.08 -6.28 -10.74
CA ASN A 77 -4.27 -4.89 -10.34
C ASN A 77 -5.61 -4.36 -10.88
N GLU A 78 -6.44 -3.82 -10.00
CA GLU A 78 -7.75 -3.24 -10.33
C GLU A 78 -7.70 -1.72 -10.51
N VAL A 79 -6.57 -1.08 -10.24
CA VAL A 79 -6.43 0.36 -10.46
C VAL A 79 -6.41 0.64 -11.96
N VAL A 80 -7.40 1.42 -12.40
CA VAL A 80 -7.47 1.90 -13.78
C VAL A 80 -6.89 3.30 -13.85
N GLU A 81 -5.87 3.49 -14.67
CA GLU A 81 -5.36 4.84 -14.96
C GLU A 81 -6.40 5.62 -15.76
N THR A 82 -7.02 6.61 -15.12
CA THR A 82 -8.10 7.40 -15.71
C THR A 82 -7.64 8.73 -16.30
N SER A 83 -6.46 9.21 -15.95
CA SER A 83 -5.98 10.51 -16.42
C SER A 83 -4.47 10.53 -16.69
N GLY A 84 -4.07 11.36 -17.64
CA GLY A 84 -2.66 11.67 -17.89
C GLY A 84 -2.08 12.75 -16.96
N LYS A 85 -2.73 13.08 -15.86
CA LYS A 85 -2.29 14.09 -14.90
C LYS A 85 -1.13 13.58 -14.05
N LYS A 86 -0.31 14.51 -13.58
CA LYS A 86 0.70 14.19 -12.58
C LYS A 86 0.03 13.78 -11.27
N LYS A 87 0.55 12.75 -10.62
CA LYS A 87 0.03 12.20 -9.37
C LYS A 87 0.92 12.62 -8.20
N VAL A 88 0.30 12.87 -7.06
CA VAL A 88 0.98 13.16 -5.78
C VAL A 88 0.47 12.18 -4.75
N LEU A 89 1.39 11.43 -4.15
CA LEU A 89 1.13 10.54 -3.04
C LEU A 89 1.30 11.32 -1.73
N VAL A 90 0.24 11.35 -0.92
CA VAL A 90 0.23 11.96 0.41
C VAL A 90 0.27 10.85 1.44
N LEU A 91 1.35 10.79 2.22
CA LEU A 91 1.49 9.83 3.31
C LEU A 91 0.75 10.38 4.54
N GLY A 92 -0.45 9.87 4.76
CA GLY A 92 -1.33 10.29 5.87
C GLY A 92 -1.21 9.42 7.11
N SER A 93 -0.35 8.40 7.09
CA SER A 93 -0.17 7.46 8.20
C SER A 93 1.22 7.50 8.79
N GLY A 94 1.34 6.94 9.97
CA GLY A 94 2.60 6.77 10.69
C GLY A 94 2.37 6.64 12.19
N PRO A 95 3.40 6.30 12.97
CA PRO A 95 3.31 6.24 14.41
C PRO A 95 3.10 7.65 14.97
N ILE A 96 1.88 7.94 15.42
CA ILE A 96 1.51 9.20 16.07
C ILE A 96 1.33 9.00 17.56
N ARG A 97 1.64 10.05 18.34
CA ARG A 97 1.37 10.06 19.77
C ARG A 97 -0.11 10.37 20.03
N ILE A 98 -0.61 9.93 21.17
CA ILE A 98 -1.96 10.27 21.60
C ILE A 98 -2.13 11.80 21.58
N GLY A 99 -3.20 12.27 20.95
CA GLY A 99 -3.52 13.69 20.78
C GLY A 99 -3.01 14.34 19.50
N GLN A 100 -2.17 13.70 18.71
CA GLN A 100 -1.66 14.22 17.44
C GLN A 100 -2.49 13.84 16.21
N GLY A 101 -3.44 12.93 16.34
CA GLY A 101 -4.22 12.43 15.19
C GLY A 101 -4.91 13.52 14.39
N ILE A 102 -5.53 14.49 15.07
CA ILE A 102 -6.26 15.58 14.42
C ILE A 102 -5.32 16.48 13.62
N GLU A 103 -4.13 16.80 14.12
CA GLU A 103 -3.16 17.64 13.43
C GLU A 103 -2.62 17.00 12.17
N PHE A 104 -2.29 15.71 12.23
CA PHE A 104 -1.83 14.95 11.07
C PHE A 104 -2.91 14.83 10.01
N ASP A 105 -4.12 14.53 10.41
CA ASP A 105 -5.26 14.40 9.52
C ASP A 105 -5.59 15.72 8.82
N PHE A 106 -5.62 16.81 9.58
CA PHE A 106 -5.77 18.18 9.05
C PHE A 106 -4.70 18.53 8.02
N CYS A 107 -3.43 18.24 8.31
CA CYS A 107 -2.32 18.50 7.40
C CYS A 107 -2.47 17.69 6.10
N SER A 108 -2.85 16.42 6.19
CA SER A 108 -3.05 15.54 5.05
C SER A 108 -4.17 16.04 4.14
N VAL A 109 -5.31 16.42 4.70
CA VAL A 109 -6.45 17.00 3.97
C VAL A 109 -6.04 18.28 3.24
N HIS A 110 -5.41 19.21 3.95
CA HIS A 110 -5.01 20.47 3.35
C HIS A 110 -3.92 20.33 2.29
N CYS A 111 -2.99 19.40 2.49
CA CYS A 111 -1.99 19.05 1.48
C CYS A 111 -2.66 18.52 0.20
N THR A 112 -3.59 17.61 0.35
CA THR A 112 -4.37 17.04 -0.77
C THR A 112 -5.12 18.13 -1.53
N TRP A 113 -5.83 18.99 -0.85
CA TRP A 113 -6.56 20.10 -1.48
C TRP A 113 -5.64 21.11 -2.17
N ALA A 114 -4.47 21.40 -1.60
CA ALA A 114 -3.51 22.31 -2.21
C ALA A 114 -3.02 21.76 -3.55
N PHE A 115 -2.62 20.47 -3.61
CA PHE A 115 -2.19 19.85 -4.85
C PHE A 115 -3.32 19.66 -5.86
N ALA A 116 -4.52 19.35 -5.40
CA ALA A 116 -5.68 19.25 -6.29
C ALA A 116 -6.00 20.60 -6.98
N LYS A 117 -5.86 21.73 -6.27
CA LYS A 117 -5.99 23.08 -6.87
C LYS A 117 -4.96 23.38 -7.94
N GLU A 118 -3.76 22.83 -7.81
CA GLU A 118 -2.68 22.95 -8.81
C GLU A 118 -2.83 21.96 -9.97
N GLY A 119 -3.92 21.17 -10.00
CA GLY A 119 -4.25 20.26 -11.09
C GLY A 119 -3.61 18.88 -11.02
N TYR A 120 -3.05 18.52 -9.88
CA TYR A 120 -2.55 17.16 -9.64
C TYR A 120 -3.69 16.23 -9.24
N GLU A 121 -3.54 14.95 -9.56
CA GLU A 121 -4.30 13.88 -8.89
C GLU A 121 -3.64 13.55 -7.57
N THR A 122 -4.45 13.41 -6.53
CA THR A 122 -3.96 13.14 -5.18
C THR A 122 -4.38 11.76 -4.72
N ILE A 123 -3.43 11.04 -4.15
CA ILE A 123 -3.61 9.71 -3.59
C ILE A 123 -3.20 9.79 -2.12
N ILE A 124 -4.07 9.36 -1.20
CA ILE A 124 -3.75 9.29 0.22
C ILE A 124 -3.47 7.84 0.60
N VAL A 125 -2.36 7.63 1.31
CA VAL A 125 -2.05 6.36 1.97
C VAL A 125 -2.22 6.53 3.46
N ASN A 126 -3.10 5.74 4.05
CA ASN A 126 -3.36 5.74 5.48
C ASN A 126 -3.74 4.34 5.95
N ASN A 127 -3.25 3.95 7.11
CA ASN A 127 -3.58 2.68 7.75
C ASN A 127 -4.88 2.74 8.58
N ASN A 128 -5.49 3.92 8.72
CA ASN A 128 -6.76 4.11 9.40
C ASN A 128 -7.86 4.47 8.38
N PRO A 129 -8.77 3.55 8.05
CA PRO A 129 -9.81 3.80 7.07
C PRO A 129 -10.95 4.73 7.58
N GLU A 130 -10.99 5.01 8.88
CA GLU A 130 -12.06 5.78 9.52
C GLU A 130 -11.62 7.19 9.95
N THR A 131 -10.59 7.73 9.34
CA THR A 131 -10.15 9.10 9.62
C THR A 131 -10.66 10.08 8.56
N VAL A 132 -10.70 11.38 8.86
CA VAL A 132 -11.25 12.41 7.94
C VAL A 132 -10.47 12.49 6.63
N SER A 133 -9.15 12.31 6.65
CA SER A 133 -8.33 12.34 5.43
C SER A 133 -8.63 11.21 4.46
N THR A 134 -9.27 10.15 4.93
CA THR A 134 -9.68 8.99 4.12
C THR A 134 -11.14 9.06 3.65
N ASP A 135 -11.83 10.16 3.91
CA ASP A 135 -13.18 10.36 3.40
C ASP A 135 -13.17 10.50 1.87
N PHE A 136 -14.15 9.90 1.20
CA PHE A 136 -14.26 9.88 -0.27
C PHE A 136 -14.34 11.30 -0.88
N ASP A 137 -14.77 12.29 -0.13
CA ASP A 137 -14.84 13.69 -0.56
C ASP A 137 -13.47 14.40 -0.53
N ILE A 138 -12.44 13.80 0.06
CA ILE A 138 -11.14 14.45 0.25
C ILE A 138 -10.18 14.18 -0.90
N CYS A 139 -10.12 12.95 -1.40
CA CYS A 139 -9.19 12.59 -2.47
C CYS A 139 -9.81 11.63 -3.49
N LEU A 140 -9.18 11.54 -4.68
CA LEU A 140 -9.64 10.69 -5.76
C LEU A 140 -9.36 9.20 -5.52
N LEU A 141 -8.29 8.89 -4.81
CA LEU A 141 -7.88 7.52 -4.53
C LEU A 141 -7.33 7.42 -3.11
N TYR A 142 -7.78 6.42 -2.40
CA TYR A 142 -7.29 6.04 -1.09
C TYR A 142 -6.69 4.64 -1.17
N THR A 143 -5.50 4.47 -0.65
CA THR A 143 -4.91 3.14 -0.48
C THR A 143 -4.68 2.86 0.99
N SER A 144 -5.20 1.74 1.46
CA SER A 144 -4.81 1.16 2.73
C SER A 144 -3.51 0.41 2.51
N ASP A 145 -2.47 0.84 3.20
CA ASP A 145 -1.21 0.11 3.21
C ASP A 145 -1.29 -1.00 4.24
N ALA A 146 -1.29 -2.22 3.78
CA ALA A 146 -1.22 -3.39 4.65
C ALA A 146 0.22 -3.81 4.96
N ALA A 147 1.21 -3.28 4.27
CA ALA A 147 2.61 -3.64 4.52
C ALA A 147 3.61 -2.68 3.87
N ASP A 148 4.68 -2.45 4.52
CA ASP A 148 5.99 -1.87 4.32
C ASP A 148 6.51 -1.57 2.90
N ASP A 149 5.81 -1.93 1.83
CA ASP A 149 6.34 -1.90 0.47
C ASP A 149 6.23 -0.57 -0.28
N LEU A 150 5.49 0.41 0.25
CA LEU A 150 5.37 1.73 -0.40
C LEU A 150 6.49 2.71 -0.01
N ILE A 151 7.30 2.36 0.98
CA ILE A 151 8.43 3.19 1.46
C ILE A 151 9.77 2.46 1.25
N GLY A 152 9.82 1.53 0.33
CA GLY A 152 11.08 0.94 -0.12
C GLY A 152 11.81 1.91 -1.04
N VAL A 153 12.43 2.96 -0.48
CA VAL A 153 13.41 3.82 -1.15
C VAL A 153 14.80 3.32 -0.85
#